data_fd134b2168efe8d471d58bc35ead8f0b
#
_entry.id   fd134b2168efe8d471d58bc35ead8f0b
#
_cell.length_a   1.000
_cell.length_b   1.000
_cell.length_c   1.000
_cell.angle_alpha   90.00
_cell.angle_beta   90.00
_cell.angle_gamma   90.00
#
_symmetry.space_group_name_H-M   'P 1'
#
loop_
_entity.id
_entity.type
_entity.pdbx_description
1 polymer ?
#
loop_
_entity_poly.entity_id
_entity_poly.type
_entity_poly.pdbx_seq_one_letter_code
_entity_poly.pdbx_strand_id
1 'polypeptide(L)'
;MTMRFARSAALQSRLHEIVPGGAHTFAKGSDQYPEDMAPVLVRGHGARVWDVDGNEFVEYGMGMRAVTLGHGYPPVVEAVRAALGDGVSFTRPTVLELAAAEDFLSVVPGADMVKFCKNASDATGAAIRVARAATGRELVAVCRDQPFFSSQDWFVGSLPIDAGVPAAVRSLVRGFGYNDLESLRAVLAAEPVAAVVLEAATALAEPEPGFLEGVRDLCDRYGAVLVFDETITGFRWAVGGAQAVYGVIPDLSTWGKAMGNGFAVAALAGRRDLMELGGLRTDKPRVFLLSSTHGGETTGLAAFRAVVRAYTDPSGPDPVAVMERQGRALADGVNAAAAEAGIAGQLSVVGRPSCQVFRTLDADGRPSQAMRTLFLQEILRHGVLGQSFVISAAHTDDDVAQTVQAARAAAVTYRRALETGRPEQLFRGRPVAPGHRRMAEPRRLAAALPSGAAPPSRALT
;
A
#
# COMPACT_ATOMS: atom_id res chain seq x y z
N MET A 1 19.08 -18.55 -16.27
CA MET A 1 20.28 -17.79 -15.79
C MET A 1 20.28 -17.79 -14.28
N THR A 2 21.45 -17.95 -13.64
CA THR A 2 21.52 -17.84 -12.17
C THR A 2 21.47 -16.38 -11.77
N MET A 3 20.49 -15.97 -10.96
CA MET A 3 20.35 -14.62 -10.42
C MET A 3 21.58 -14.23 -9.60
N ARG A 4 22.06 -12.99 -9.77
CA ARG A 4 23.19 -12.41 -9.05
C ARG A 4 22.72 -11.21 -8.28
N PHE A 5 23.27 -10.98 -7.08
CA PHE A 5 22.87 -9.86 -6.21
C PHE A 5 24.09 -9.13 -5.60
N ALA A 6 25.29 -9.37 -6.11
CA ALA A 6 26.52 -8.84 -5.50
C ALA A 6 26.58 -7.30 -5.53
N ARG A 7 26.17 -6.68 -6.64
CA ARG A 7 26.13 -5.21 -6.76
C ARG A 7 25.00 -4.62 -5.92
N SER A 8 23.85 -5.26 -5.93
CA SER A 8 22.70 -4.88 -5.08
C SER A 8 23.08 -4.92 -3.60
N ALA A 9 23.71 -6.00 -3.12
CA ALA A 9 24.16 -6.13 -1.73
C ALA A 9 25.16 -5.05 -1.33
N ALA A 10 26.14 -4.72 -2.21
CA ALA A 10 27.10 -3.66 -1.93
C ALA A 10 26.48 -2.26 -1.90
N LEU A 11 25.56 -1.96 -2.85
CA LEU A 11 24.83 -0.68 -2.84
C LEU A 11 23.88 -0.59 -1.64
N GLN A 12 23.26 -1.70 -1.24
CA GLN A 12 22.43 -1.75 -0.05
C GLN A 12 23.23 -1.45 1.22
N SER A 13 24.47 -1.97 1.32
CA SER A 13 25.37 -1.63 2.43
C SER A 13 25.65 -0.11 2.48
N ARG A 14 25.94 0.49 1.32
CA ARG A 14 26.15 1.95 1.25
C ARG A 14 24.87 2.74 1.59
N LEU A 15 23.70 2.28 1.15
CA LEU A 15 22.42 2.90 1.53
C LEU A 15 22.22 2.90 3.05
N HIS A 16 22.55 1.81 3.75
CA HIS A 16 22.45 1.74 5.20
C HIS A 16 23.38 2.71 5.94
N GLU A 17 24.51 3.10 5.35
CA GLU A 17 25.41 4.09 5.93
C GLU A 17 24.85 5.52 5.86
N ILE A 18 24.05 5.84 4.83
CA ILE A 18 23.64 7.21 4.53
C ILE A 18 22.13 7.44 4.61
N VAL A 19 21.33 6.36 4.61
CA VAL A 19 19.87 6.40 4.74
C VAL A 19 19.47 5.49 5.90
N PRO A 20 18.81 6.02 6.95
CA PRO A 20 18.35 5.20 8.06
C PRO A 20 17.50 4.02 7.58
N GLY A 21 17.89 2.78 7.95
CA GLY A 21 17.23 1.56 7.50
C GLY A 21 17.49 1.19 6.04
N GLY A 22 18.37 1.93 5.31
CA GLY A 22 18.75 1.65 3.92
C GLY A 22 17.62 1.86 2.90
N ALA A 23 16.50 2.45 3.30
CA ALA A 23 15.34 2.73 2.45
C ALA A 23 14.45 3.82 3.09
N HIS A 24 13.63 4.50 2.27
CA HIS A 24 12.74 5.57 2.72
C HIS A 24 11.38 5.08 3.24
N THR A 25 11.18 3.75 3.31
CA THR A 25 10.04 3.11 3.98
C THR A 25 10.45 1.73 4.48
N PHE A 26 9.98 1.32 5.65
CA PHE A 26 10.32 0.02 6.25
C PHE A 26 10.04 -1.17 5.33
N ALA A 27 8.95 -1.14 4.60
CA ALA A 27 8.59 -2.22 3.68
C ALA A 27 9.54 -2.37 2.46
N LYS A 28 10.39 -1.36 2.17
CA LYS A 28 11.47 -1.46 1.16
C LYS A 28 12.82 -1.84 1.76
N GLY A 29 12.91 -2.00 3.07
CA GLY A 29 14.14 -2.37 3.76
C GLY A 29 14.69 -3.71 3.30
N SER A 30 16.01 -3.86 3.27
CA SER A 30 16.67 -5.12 2.90
C SER A 30 16.34 -6.27 3.84
N ASP A 31 15.93 -5.98 5.07
CA ASP A 31 15.48 -6.95 6.05
C ASP A 31 14.10 -7.57 5.75
N GLN A 32 13.39 -7.05 4.75
CA GLN A 32 12.15 -7.60 4.21
C GLN A 32 12.39 -8.66 3.12
N TYR A 33 13.67 -8.89 2.75
CA TYR A 33 14.12 -9.84 1.74
C TYR A 33 15.12 -10.83 2.34
N PRO A 34 15.32 -12.01 1.72
CA PRO A 34 16.40 -12.92 2.09
C PRO A 34 17.74 -12.20 2.07
N GLU A 35 18.63 -12.55 3.00
CA GLU A 35 19.90 -11.85 3.20
C GLU A 35 20.75 -11.85 1.90
N ASP A 36 21.30 -10.69 1.56
CA ASP A 36 22.04 -10.42 0.33
C ASP A 36 21.25 -10.60 -0.99
N MET A 37 19.92 -10.70 -0.93
CA MET A 37 19.09 -10.88 -2.12
C MET A 37 18.06 -9.74 -2.31
N ALA A 38 18.19 -8.62 -1.61
CA ALA A 38 17.38 -7.45 -1.84
C ALA A 38 17.86 -6.71 -3.11
N PRO A 39 17.09 -6.67 -4.23
CA PRO A 39 17.55 -6.04 -5.46
C PRO A 39 17.52 -4.50 -5.33
N VAL A 40 18.52 -3.84 -5.92
CA VAL A 40 18.52 -2.38 -6.10
C VAL A 40 18.11 -2.09 -7.55
N LEU A 41 16.89 -1.54 -7.71
CA LEU A 41 16.26 -1.38 -9.02
C LEU A 41 16.79 -0.17 -9.79
N VAL A 42 16.86 -0.30 -11.12
CA VAL A 42 17.30 0.77 -12.05
C VAL A 42 16.20 1.24 -12.98
N ARG A 43 15.21 0.40 -13.28
CA ARG A 43 14.07 0.76 -14.15
C ARG A 43 12.90 -0.19 -13.95
N GLY A 44 11.71 0.27 -14.37
CA GLY A 44 10.50 -0.55 -14.48
C GLY A 44 9.77 -0.23 -15.79
N HIS A 45 9.12 -1.25 -16.37
CA HIS A 45 8.22 -1.11 -17.50
C HIS A 45 7.12 -2.18 -17.43
N GLY A 46 5.87 -1.77 -17.58
CA GLY A 46 4.73 -2.67 -17.43
C GLY A 46 4.73 -3.34 -16.04
N ALA A 47 4.69 -4.66 -16.00
CA ALA A 47 4.78 -5.45 -14.77
C ALA A 47 6.21 -5.88 -14.42
N ARG A 48 7.24 -5.39 -15.11
CA ARG A 48 8.61 -5.85 -14.96
C ARG A 48 9.55 -4.77 -14.45
N VAL A 49 10.56 -5.20 -13.69
CA VAL A 49 11.63 -4.34 -13.19
C VAL A 49 13.00 -4.97 -13.41
N TRP A 50 14.02 -4.13 -13.48
CA TRP A 50 15.43 -4.55 -13.64
C TRP A 50 16.27 -3.96 -12.53
N ASP A 51 17.20 -4.76 -12.02
CA ASP A 51 18.14 -4.35 -11.00
C ASP A 51 19.53 -3.98 -11.56
N VAL A 52 20.43 -3.52 -10.68
CA VAL A 52 21.79 -3.13 -11.01
C VAL A 52 22.69 -4.33 -11.38
N ASP A 53 22.30 -5.54 -11.02
CA ASP A 53 23.01 -6.77 -11.36
C ASP A 53 22.62 -7.31 -12.73
N GLY A 54 21.62 -6.68 -13.39
CA GLY A 54 21.11 -7.06 -14.70
C GLY A 54 20.01 -8.12 -14.65
N ASN A 55 19.50 -8.44 -13.47
CA ASN A 55 18.36 -9.33 -13.35
C ASN A 55 17.07 -8.64 -13.79
N GLU A 56 16.16 -9.41 -14.38
CA GLU A 56 14.80 -9.02 -14.70
C GLU A 56 13.82 -9.80 -13.82
N PHE A 57 12.82 -9.10 -13.29
CA PHE A 57 11.79 -9.69 -12.44
C PHE A 57 10.39 -9.31 -12.91
N VAL A 58 9.45 -10.25 -12.82
CA VAL A 58 8.02 -9.92 -12.69
C VAL A 58 7.81 -9.33 -11.31
N GLU A 59 7.27 -8.10 -11.23
CA GLU A 59 7.21 -7.31 -9.99
C GLU A 59 5.79 -7.28 -9.44
N TYR A 60 5.60 -7.80 -8.22
CA TYR A 60 4.32 -7.83 -7.52
C TYR A 60 4.24 -6.87 -6.33
N GLY A 61 5.25 -6.09 -6.07
CA GLY A 61 5.19 -4.98 -5.11
C GLY A 61 4.45 -3.78 -5.69
N MET A 62 4.56 -3.61 -7.00
CA MET A 62 3.93 -2.56 -7.81
C MET A 62 3.99 -1.20 -7.13
N GLY A 63 5.24 -0.75 -6.85
CA GLY A 63 5.48 0.52 -6.17
C GLY A 63 4.84 0.62 -4.79
N MET A 64 4.77 -0.47 -4.03
CA MET A 64 4.04 -0.55 -2.76
C MET A 64 2.53 -0.34 -2.93
N ARG A 65 1.93 -0.99 -3.92
CA ARG A 65 0.51 -0.90 -4.34
C ARG A 65 0.13 0.41 -5.04
N ALA A 66 1.11 1.26 -5.40
CA ALA A 66 0.85 2.55 -6.02
C ALA A 66 0.72 2.48 -7.56
N VAL A 67 1.14 1.38 -8.18
CA VAL A 67 1.18 1.22 -9.64
C VAL A 67 0.12 0.19 -10.04
N THR A 68 -0.98 0.63 -10.62
CA THR A 68 -2.09 -0.24 -11.07
C THR A 68 -2.13 -0.44 -12.57
N LEU A 69 -1.62 0.53 -13.35
CA LEU A 69 -1.59 0.49 -14.82
C LEU A 69 -0.25 0.00 -15.38
N GLY A 70 0.70 -0.34 -14.50
CA GLY A 70 2.07 -0.72 -14.88
C GLY A 70 3.05 0.44 -14.83
N HIS A 71 4.34 0.09 -14.70
CA HIS A 71 5.43 1.05 -14.69
C HIS A 71 5.58 1.72 -16.07
N GLY A 72 5.80 3.03 -16.07
CA GLY A 72 6.01 3.77 -17.30
C GLY A 72 4.80 3.80 -18.24
N TYR A 73 3.57 3.68 -17.70
CA TYR A 73 2.33 3.69 -18.49
C TYR A 73 2.25 4.96 -19.35
N PRO A 74 2.24 4.82 -20.71
CA PRO A 74 2.49 5.95 -21.61
C PRO A 74 1.53 7.14 -21.41
N PRO A 75 0.20 6.97 -21.27
CA PRO A 75 -0.69 8.12 -21.11
C PRO A 75 -0.42 8.94 -19.85
N VAL A 76 0.01 8.30 -18.75
CA VAL A 76 0.39 8.99 -17.52
C VAL A 76 1.71 9.73 -17.71
N VAL A 77 2.71 9.08 -18.32
CA VAL A 77 4.02 9.70 -18.57
C VAL A 77 3.90 10.92 -19.49
N GLU A 78 3.10 10.83 -20.55
CA GLU A 78 2.86 11.93 -21.50
C GLU A 78 2.13 13.10 -20.85
N ALA A 79 1.10 12.84 -20.05
CA ALA A 79 0.38 13.89 -19.31
C ALA A 79 1.31 14.64 -18.35
N VAL A 80 2.19 13.92 -17.65
CA VAL A 80 3.18 14.54 -16.76
C VAL A 80 4.22 15.33 -17.54
N ARG A 81 4.73 14.81 -18.66
CA ARG A 81 5.67 15.54 -19.52
C ARG A 81 5.08 16.86 -20.04
N ALA A 82 3.83 16.86 -20.43
CA ALA A 82 3.13 18.07 -20.85
C ALA A 82 3.05 19.07 -19.69
N ALA A 83 2.62 18.64 -18.51
CA ALA A 83 2.53 19.52 -17.34
C ALA A 83 3.88 20.11 -16.91
N LEU A 84 4.98 19.36 -17.07
CA LEU A 84 6.34 19.86 -16.79
C LEU A 84 6.71 21.06 -17.67
N GLY A 85 6.25 21.09 -18.94
CA GLY A 85 6.51 22.19 -19.87
C GLY A 85 5.85 23.51 -19.46
N ASP A 86 4.73 23.44 -18.73
CA ASP A 86 3.95 24.61 -18.31
C ASP A 86 4.34 25.13 -16.91
N GLY A 87 5.17 24.37 -16.17
CA GLY A 87 5.58 24.68 -14.80
C GLY A 87 4.88 23.82 -13.75
N VAL A 88 5.56 23.63 -12.61
CA VAL A 88 5.21 22.57 -11.65
C VAL A 88 4.49 23.10 -10.41
N SER A 89 4.88 24.25 -9.89
CA SER A 89 4.33 24.80 -8.64
C SER A 89 4.09 26.30 -8.77
N PHE A 90 2.89 26.74 -8.46
CA PHE A 90 2.45 28.11 -8.67
C PHE A 90 1.99 28.77 -7.36
N THR A 91 2.06 30.11 -7.31
CA THR A 91 1.57 30.90 -6.16
C THR A 91 0.05 30.98 -6.08
N ARG A 92 -0.63 30.65 -7.16
CA ARG A 92 -2.10 30.66 -7.27
C ARG A 92 -2.60 29.32 -7.80
N PRO A 93 -3.86 28.97 -7.51
CA PRO A 93 -4.48 27.78 -8.11
C PRO A 93 -4.42 27.81 -9.64
N THR A 94 -4.24 26.63 -10.22
CA THR A 94 -4.22 26.41 -11.68
C THR A 94 -5.54 25.84 -12.18
N VAL A 95 -5.79 25.94 -13.49
CA VAL A 95 -6.93 25.27 -14.12
C VAL A 95 -6.87 23.75 -13.97
N LEU A 96 -5.68 23.20 -13.83
CA LEU A 96 -5.45 21.77 -13.61
C LEU A 96 -5.98 21.30 -12.25
N GLU A 97 -5.85 22.13 -11.20
CA GLU A 97 -6.41 21.83 -9.88
C GLU A 97 -7.94 21.74 -9.92
N LEU A 98 -8.60 22.67 -10.63
CA LEU A 98 -10.06 22.64 -10.83
C LEU A 98 -10.46 21.34 -11.58
N ALA A 99 -9.84 21.10 -12.73
CA ALA A 99 -10.16 19.94 -13.54
C ALA A 99 -9.89 18.61 -12.83
N ALA A 100 -8.81 18.52 -12.02
CA ALA A 100 -8.54 17.34 -11.21
C ALA A 100 -9.58 17.14 -10.10
N ALA A 101 -10.07 18.23 -9.49
CA ALA A 101 -11.13 18.15 -8.49
C ALA A 101 -12.46 17.67 -9.11
N GLU A 102 -12.82 18.17 -10.28
CA GLU A 102 -14.00 17.73 -11.02
C GLU A 102 -13.89 16.26 -11.44
N ASP A 103 -12.74 15.84 -11.99
CA ASP A 103 -12.47 14.43 -12.32
C ASP A 103 -12.61 13.53 -11.08
N PHE A 104 -12.10 13.96 -9.91
CA PHE A 104 -12.20 13.20 -8.67
C PHE A 104 -13.65 13.03 -8.22
N LEU A 105 -14.39 14.15 -8.16
CA LEU A 105 -15.78 14.13 -7.70
C LEU A 105 -16.71 13.38 -8.66
N SER A 106 -16.35 13.24 -9.92
CA SER A 106 -17.12 12.47 -10.90
C SER A 106 -17.04 10.95 -10.70
N VAL A 107 -16.00 10.45 -10.00
CA VAL A 107 -15.76 9.01 -9.84
C VAL A 107 -15.86 8.52 -8.39
N VAL A 108 -15.86 9.44 -7.41
CA VAL A 108 -15.92 9.08 -5.99
C VAL A 108 -17.31 9.38 -5.42
N PRO A 109 -18.10 8.34 -5.10
CA PRO A 109 -19.45 8.53 -4.59
C PRO A 109 -19.45 9.19 -3.20
N GLY A 110 -20.42 10.07 -2.95
CA GLY A 110 -20.63 10.71 -1.65
C GLY A 110 -19.64 11.81 -1.28
N ALA A 111 -18.69 12.15 -2.16
CA ALA A 111 -17.79 13.27 -1.94
C ALA A 111 -18.37 14.57 -2.55
N ASP A 112 -18.57 15.59 -1.71
CA ASP A 112 -18.97 16.94 -2.15
C ASP A 112 -17.80 17.86 -2.41
N MET A 113 -16.66 17.60 -1.72
CA MET A 113 -15.44 18.38 -1.81
C MET A 113 -14.20 17.49 -1.72
N VAL A 114 -13.12 17.92 -2.37
CA VAL A 114 -11.83 17.26 -2.33
C VAL A 114 -10.71 18.28 -2.07
N LYS A 115 -9.65 17.84 -1.38
CA LYS A 115 -8.43 18.61 -1.21
C LYS A 115 -7.22 17.72 -1.39
N PHE A 116 -6.36 18.06 -2.35
CA PHE A 116 -5.18 17.27 -2.69
C PHE A 116 -4.00 17.51 -1.76
N CYS A 117 -3.17 16.50 -1.60
CA CYS A 117 -1.88 16.51 -0.91
C CYS A 117 -0.92 15.52 -1.57
N LYS A 118 0.26 15.27 -0.97
CA LYS A 118 1.29 14.43 -1.58
C LYS A 118 1.38 13.02 -1.01
N ASN A 119 0.85 12.79 0.18
CA ASN A 119 0.80 11.46 0.78
C ASN A 119 -0.49 11.27 1.59
N ALA A 120 -0.92 10.02 1.71
CA ALA A 120 -2.16 9.69 2.41
C ALA A 120 -2.07 9.91 3.93
N SER A 121 -0.87 9.89 4.53
CA SER A 121 -0.72 10.21 5.96
C SER A 121 -1.14 11.63 6.30
N ASP A 122 -0.90 12.58 5.37
CA ASP A 122 -1.39 13.95 5.54
C ASP A 122 -2.92 14.00 5.44
N ALA A 123 -3.49 13.27 4.47
CA ALA A 123 -4.94 13.17 4.30
C ALA A 123 -5.63 12.56 5.53
N THR A 124 -5.12 11.44 6.06
CA THR A 124 -5.68 10.81 7.26
C THR A 124 -5.54 11.70 8.50
N GLY A 125 -4.36 12.33 8.69
CA GLY A 125 -4.18 13.28 9.78
C GLY A 125 -5.11 14.49 9.70
N ALA A 126 -5.40 14.98 8.50
CA ALA A 126 -6.36 16.07 8.27
C ALA A 126 -7.81 15.59 8.53
N ALA A 127 -8.18 14.37 8.12
CA ALA A 127 -9.48 13.80 8.42
C ALA A 127 -9.74 13.74 9.93
N ILE A 128 -8.77 13.28 10.71
CA ILE A 128 -8.87 13.25 12.17
C ILE A 128 -9.02 14.65 12.76
N ARG A 129 -8.27 15.64 12.26
CA ARG A 129 -8.37 17.02 12.73
C ARG A 129 -9.73 17.62 12.45
N VAL A 130 -10.28 17.37 11.25
CA VAL A 130 -11.64 17.78 10.87
C VAL A 130 -12.69 17.12 11.77
N ALA A 131 -12.59 15.81 11.99
CA ALA A 131 -13.54 15.08 12.83
C ALA A 131 -13.53 15.58 14.27
N ARG A 132 -12.34 15.84 14.85
CA ARG A 132 -12.21 16.43 16.19
C ARG A 132 -12.85 17.82 16.28
N ALA A 133 -12.59 18.67 15.29
CA ALA A 133 -13.17 20.03 15.25
C ALA A 133 -14.70 20.01 15.06
N ALA A 134 -15.19 19.10 14.22
CA ALA A 134 -16.63 18.97 13.96
C ALA A 134 -17.41 18.47 15.17
N THR A 135 -16.83 17.54 15.93
CA THR A 135 -17.50 16.88 17.05
C THR A 135 -17.20 17.49 18.41
N GLY A 136 -16.12 18.28 18.54
CA GLY A 136 -15.60 18.75 19.82
C GLY A 136 -15.02 17.64 20.71
N ARG A 137 -14.71 16.47 20.14
CA ARG A 137 -14.20 15.29 20.85
C ARG A 137 -12.74 15.01 20.46
N GLU A 138 -12.02 14.25 21.28
CA GLU A 138 -10.58 14.01 21.07
C GLU A 138 -10.24 12.59 20.64
N LEU A 139 -11.00 11.59 21.11
CA LEU A 139 -10.70 10.18 20.91
C LEU A 139 -10.96 9.72 19.47
N VAL A 140 -10.11 8.79 19.00
CA VAL A 140 -10.23 8.15 17.68
C VAL A 140 -10.29 6.64 17.86
N ALA A 141 -11.29 6.00 17.28
CA ALA A 141 -11.36 4.55 17.18
C ALA A 141 -10.73 4.09 15.86
N VAL A 142 -9.76 3.17 15.93
CA VAL A 142 -9.09 2.59 14.75
C VAL A 142 -9.27 1.08 14.71
N CYS A 143 -9.39 0.52 13.51
CA CYS A 143 -9.38 -0.93 13.35
C CYS A 143 -7.96 -1.46 13.60
N ARG A 144 -7.77 -2.22 14.70
CA ARG A 144 -6.45 -2.72 15.15
C ARG A 144 -5.88 -3.83 14.29
N ASP A 145 -6.73 -4.50 13.50
CA ASP A 145 -6.32 -5.59 12.61
C ASP A 145 -5.77 -5.08 11.28
N GLN A 146 -5.83 -3.77 11.07
CA GLN A 146 -5.34 -3.07 9.88
C GLN A 146 -4.03 -2.35 10.20
N PRO A 147 -2.97 -2.59 9.40
CA PRO A 147 -1.60 -2.36 9.88
C PRO A 147 -1.13 -0.90 9.82
N PHE A 148 -1.75 -0.03 9.03
CA PHE A 148 -1.19 1.31 8.82
C PHE A 148 -2.21 2.31 8.25
N PHE A 149 -2.42 3.42 8.96
CA PHE A 149 -3.24 4.55 8.50
C PHE A 149 -2.44 5.84 8.32
N SER A 150 -1.40 6.06 9.13
CA SER A 150 -0.66 7.32 9.10
C SER A 150 0.75 7.18 9.66
N SER A 151 1.67 8.03 9.19
CA SER A 151 2.99 8.25 9.79
C SER A 151 2.98 9.32 10.89
N GLN A 152 1.81 9.88 11.24
CA GLN A 152 1.68 10.88 12.28
C GLN A 152 1.45 10.23 13.66
N ASP A 153 1.84 10.94 14.72
CA ASP A 153 1.84 10.46 16.10
C ASP A 153 0.48 9.91 16.58
N TRP A 154 -0.63 10.49 16.09
CA TRP A 154 -1.97 10.03 16.46
C TRP A 154 -2.20 8.54 16.15
N PHE A 155 -1.53 8.02 15.11
CA PHE A 155 -1.62 6.61 14.73
C PHE A 155 -0.37 5.82 15.15
N VAL A 156 0.84 6.38 14.96
CA VAL A 156 2.12 5.72 15.33
C VAL A 156 2.10 5.30 16.80
N GLY A 157 1.46 6.07 17.65
CA GLY A 157 1.27 5.74 19.08
C GLY A 157 0.48 4.46 19.36
N SER A 158 -0.24 3.90 18.37
CA SER A 158 -0.94 2.62 18.46
C SER A 158 -0.11 1.42 17.97
N LEU A 159 1.08 1.67 17.39
CA LEU A 159 1.96 0.65 16.82
C LEU A 159 3.00 0.18 17.83
N PRO A 160 3.63 -1.00 17.63
CA PRO A 160 4.76 -1.46 18.46
C PRO A 160 5.98 -0.54 18.39
N ILE A 161 6.12 0.30 17.35
CA ILE A 161 7.24 1.23 17.12
C ILE A 161 6.88 2.65 17.56
N ASP A 162 6.43 2.83 18.78
CA ASP A 162 5.90 4.07 19.34
C ASP A 162 6.94 4.96 20.05
N ALA A 163 8.22 4.65 19.92
CA ALA A 163 9.29 5.42 20.55
C ALA A 163 9.29 6.89 20.09
N GLY A 164 9.28 7.82 21.04
CA GLY A 164 9.20 9.25 20.80
C GLY A 164 7.78 9.83 20.76
N VAL A 165 6.73 9.01 20.72
CA VAL A 165 5.35 9.48 20.77
C VAL A 165 4.94 9.76 22.23
N PRO A 166 4.45 10.98 22.56
CA PRO A 166 4.03 11.31 23.92
C PRO A 166 2.88 10.43 24.42
N ALA A 167 2.88 10.07 25.71
CA ALA A 167 1.84 9.25 26.32
C ALA A 167 0.43 9.88 26.17
N ALA A 168 0.33 11.20 26.25
CA ALA A 168 -0.91 11.94 26.06
C ALA A 168 -1.51 11.73 24.64
N VAL A 169 -0.66 11.60 23.60
CA VAL A 169 -1.13 11.33 22.24
C VAL A 169 -1.56 9.86 22.11
N ARG A 170 -0.77 8.93 22.67
CA ARG A 170 -1.13 7.50 22.66
C ARG A 170 -2.47 7.22 23.33
N SER A 171 -2.77 7.96 24.41
CA SER A 171 -4.03 7.78 25.16
C SER A 171 -5.29 8.20 24.40
N LEU A 172 -5.15 8.86 23.23
CA LEU A 172 -6.26 9.33 22.42
C LEU A 172 -6.74 8.34 21.34
N VAL A 173 -6.20 7.12 21.32
CA VAL A 173 -6.58 6.09 20.35
C VAL A 173 -7.18 4.87 21.05
N ARG A 174 -8.25 4.34 20.48
CA ARG A 174 -8.92 3.10 20.90
C ARG A 174 -8.95 2.11 19.73
N GLY A 175 -8.70 0.84 19.99
CA GLY A 175 -8.74 -0.21 18.99
C GLY A 175 -10.04 -1.00 19.03
N PHE A 176 -10.64 -1.25 17.86
CA PHE A 176 -11.72 -2.23 17.68
C PHE A 176 -11.32 -3.32 16.69
N GLY A 177 -12.04 -4.45 16.65
CA GLY A 177 -11.76 -5.57 15.75
C GLY A 177 -12.46 -5.41 14.39
N TYR A 178 -11.83 -5.91 13.31
CA TYR A 178 -12.47 -6.01 12.01
C TYR A 178 -13.52 -7.14 12.03
N ASN A 179 -14.67 -6.92 11.42
CA ASN A 179 -15.85 -7.81 11.49
C ASN A 179 -16.36 -8.06 12.93
N ASP A 180 -16.10 -7.12 13.87
CA ASP A 180 -16.49 -7.19 15.27
C ASP A 180 -17.23 -5.90 15.69
N LEU A 181 -18.53 -5.80 15.36
CA LEU A 181 -19.38 -4.67 15.70
C LEU A 181 -19.54 -4.49 17.21
N GLU A 182 -19.47 -5.57 18.00
CA GLU A 182 -19.57 -5.49 19.45
C GLU A 182 -18.39 -4.76 20.08
N SER A 183 -17.18 -5.01 19.59
CA SER A 183 -16.00 -4.29 20.06
C SER A 183 -16.06 -2.81 19.71
N LEU A 184 -16.55 -2.44 18.51
CA LEU A 184 -16.76 -1.05 18.13
C LEU A 184 -17.84 -0.39 18.99
N ARG A 185 -18.96 -1.08 19.19
CA ARG A 185 -20.05 -0.60 20.05
C ARG A 185 -19.59 -0.35 21.48
N ALA A 186 -18.79 -1.25 22.04
CA ALA A 186 -18.23 -1.10 23.38
C ALA A 186 -17.35 0.16 23.50
N VAL A 187 -16.49 0.43 22.52
CA VAL A 187 -15.64 1.64 22.47
C VAL A 187 -16.53 2.92 22.42
N LEU A 188 -17.50 2.95 21.50
CA LEU A 188 -18.36 4.12 21.29
C LEU A 188 -19.31 4.41 22.46
N ALA A 189 -19.72 3.36 23.18
CA ALA A 189 -20.59 3.49 24.37
C ALA A 189 -19.82 3.97 25.62
N ALA A 190 -18.52 3.63 25.71
CA ALA A 190 -17.72 3.97 26.87
C ALA A 190 -17.17 5.40 26.85
N GLU A 191 -16.87 5.96 25.69
CA GLU A 191 -16.15 7.23 25.55
C GLU A 191 -16.65 8.05 24.33
N PRO A 192 -16.56 9.40 24.40
CA PRO A 192 -16.96 10.28 23.30
C PRO A 192 -15.92 10.26 22.17
N VAL A 193 -16.10 9.41 21.17
CA VAL A 193 -15.21 9.24 20.00
C VAL A 193 -15.52 10.30 18.94
N ALA A 194 -14.47 10.95 18.41
CA ALA A 194 -14.56 11.92 17.33
C ALA A 194 -14.67 11.25 15.96
N ALA A 195 -13.88 10.21 15.73
CA ALA A 195 -13.82 9.49 14.45
C ALA A 195 -13.66 7.99 14.64
N VAL A 196 -14.27 7.23 13.73
CA VAL A 196 -14.02 5.80 13.50
C VAL A 196 -13.28 5.69 12.16
N VAL A 197 -12.07 5.08 12.17
CA VAL A 197 -11.20 4.95 11.00
C VAL A 197 -10.97 3.49 10.67
N LEU A 198 -11.22 3.11 9.43
CA LEU A 198 -10.92 1.77 8.91
C LEU A 198 -10.72 1.77 7.40
N GLU A 199 -10.00 0.78 6.87
CA GLU A 199 -10.13 0.34 5.49
C GLU A 199 -11.43 -0.47 5.39
N ALA A 200 -12.32 -0.16 4.45
CA ALA A 200 -13.59 -0.89 4.29
C ALA A 200 -13.35 -2.37 3.93
N ALA A 201 -12.26 -2.66 3.23
CA ALA A 201 -11.76 -4.01 2.98
C ALA A 201 -10.23 -4.02 2.96
N THR A 202 -9.63 -5.17 3.22
CA THR A 202 -8.16 -5.33 3.23
C THR A 202 -7.71 -6.41 2.25
N ALA A 203 -6.40 -6.53 2.07
CA ALA A 203 -5.80 -7.64 1.32
C ALA A 203 -6.06 -9.02 1.96
N LEU A 204 -6.41 -9.08 3.24
CA LEU A 204 -6.58 -10.32 4.00
C LEU A 204 -8.03 -10.68 4.27
N ALA A 205 -8.91 -9.67 4.35
CA ALA A 205 -10.28 -9.85 4.78
C ALA A 205 -11.24 -8.93 4.03
N GLU A 206 -12.35 -9.49 3.58
CA GLU A 206 -13.51 -8.77 3.10
C GLU A 206 -14.46 -8.49 4.28
N PRO A 207 -15.30 -7.45 4.23
CA PRO A 207 -16.30 -7.22 5.26
C PRO A 207 -17.35 -8.35 5.22
N GLU A 208 -17.70 -8.86 6.40
CA GLU A 208 -18.85 -9.75 6.52
C GLU A 208 -20.16 -8.99 6.20
N PRO A 209 -21.18 -9.70 5.69
CA PRO A 209 -22.48 -9.07 5.41
C PRO A 209 -23.02 -8.32 6.61
N GLY A 210 -23.37 -7.04 6.42
CA GLY A 210 -23.89 -6.18 7.48
C GLY A 210 -22.84 -5.48 8.36
N PHE A 211 -21.54 -5.80 8.20
CA PHE A 211 -20.50 -5.17 9.04
C PHE A 211 -20.35 -3.68 8.76
N LEU A 212 -20.16 -3.29 7.50
CA LEU A 212 -19.95 -1.87 7.16
C LEU A 212 -21.20 -1.03 7.40
N GLU A 213 -22.38 -1.56 7.12
CA GLU A 213 -23.66 -0.93 7.44
C GLU A 213 -23.80 -0.73 8.96
N GLY A 214 -23.44 -1.76 9.74
CA GLY A 214 -23.44 -1.66 11.19
C GLY A 214 -22.44 -0.64 11.73
N VAL A 215 -21.25 -0.51 11.11
CA VAL A 215 -20.28 0.55 11.43
C VAL A 215 -20.88 1.93 11.16
N ARG A 216 -21.55 2.12 10.00
CA ARG A 216 -22.21 3.39 9.65
C ARG A 216 -23.31 3.72 10.69
N ASP A 217 -24.18 2.77 10.99
CA ASP A 217 -25.27 2.95 11.97
C ASP A 217 -24.74 3.30 13.37
N LEU A 218 -23.65 2.67 13.80
CA LEU A 218 -23.00 2.99 15.07
C LEU A 218 -22.41 4.40 15.06
N CYS A 219 -21.72 4.79 13.99
CA CYS A 219 -21.20 6.14 13.86
C CYS A 219 -22.31 7.19 13.93
N ASP A 220 -23.43 6.99 13.21
CA ASP A 220 -24.59 7.89 13.22
C ASP A 220 -25.22 7.99 14.62
N ARG A 221 -25.42 6.84 15.27
CA ARG A 221 -26.03 6.77 16.61
C ARG A 221 -25.20 7.50 17.67
N TYR A 222 -23.89 7.35 17.62
CA TYR A 222 -22.99 7.94 18.62
C TYR A 222 -22.42 9.30 18.19
N GLY A 223 -22.75 9.79 16.99
CA GLY A 223 -22.29 11.06 16.44
C GLY A 223 -20.76 11.10 16.23
N ALA A 224 -20.16 10.00 15.81
CA ALA A 224 -18.77 9.92 15.40
C ALA A 224 -18.65 10.07 13.88
N VAL A 225 -17.59 10.71 13.40
CA VAL A 225 -17.30 10.82 11.96
C VAL A 225 -16.75 9.49 11.44
N LEU A 226 -17.37 8.90 10.43
CA LEU A 226 -16.86 7.71 9.75
C LEU A 226 -15.83 8.11 8.70
N VAL A 227 -14.62 7.57 8.80
CA VAL A 227 -13.51 7.79 7.86
C VAL A 227 -13.12 6.48 7.23
N PHE A 228 -13.25 6.35 5.91
CA PHE A 228 -12.68 5.24 5.16
C PHE A 228 -11.31 5.61 4.61
N ASP A 229 -10.31 4.76 4.89
CA ASP A 229 -9.02 4.85 4.21
C ASP A 229 -9.08 4.06 2.88
N GLU A 230 -9.28 4.79 1.79
CA GLU A 230 -9.30 4.26 0.42
C GLU A 230 -7.92 4.29 -0.25
N THR A 231 -6.85 4.49 0.53
CA THR A 231 -5.49 4.61 0.00
C THR A 231 -5.03 3.37 -0.78
N ILE A 232 -5.49 2.17 -0.39
CA ILE A 232 -5.21 0.91 -1.11
C ILE A 232 -6.37 0.54 -2.03
N THR A 233 -7.60 0.70 -1.58
CA THR A 233 -8.80 0.23 -2.24
C THR A 233 -9.23 1.10 -3.42
N GLY A 234 -8.99 2.41 -3.35
CA GLY A 234 -9.23 3.33 -4.46
C GLY A 234 -8.43 2.95 -5.71
N PHE A 235 -9.08 2.95 -6.86
CA PHE A 235 -8.52 2.52 -8.15
C PHE A 235 -8.00 1.07 -8.19
N ARG A 236 -8.31 0.28 -7.17
CA ARG A 236 -7.93 -1.15 -7.12
C ARG A 236 -9.13 -2.07 -6.91
N TRP A 237 -10.04 -1.77 -5.99
CA TRP A 237 -11.33 -2.46 -5.85
C TRP A 237 -12.34 -1.99 -6.87
N ALA A 238 -12.40 -0.69 -7.05
CA ALA A 238 -13.11 0.04 -8.09
C ALA A 238 -12.46 1.42 -8.23
N VAL A 239 -12.78 2.18 -9.26
CA VAL A 239 -12.32 3.57 -9.41
C VAL A 239 -12.78 4.42 -8.21
N GLY A 240 -14.02 4.23 -7.77
CA GLY A 240 -14.62 4.90 -6.60
C GLY A 240 -14.32 4.22 -5.25
N GLY A 241 -13.33 3.31 -5.20
CA GLY A 241 -12.89 2.66 -3.97
C GLY A 241 -13.81 1.55 -3.46
N ALA A 242 -13.51 1.06 -2.26
CA ALA A 242 -14.32 0.04 -1.58
C ALA A 242 -15.70 0.58 -1.21
N GLN A 243 -15.84 1.87 -0.87
CA GLN A 243 -17.14 2.50 -0.63
C GLN A 243 -18.11 2.34 -1.80
N ALA A 244 -17.62 2.37 -3.04
CA ALA A 244 -18.42 2.12 -4.24
C ALA A 244 -18.80 0.64 -4.39
N VAL A 245 -17.92 -0.29 -4.00
CA VAL A 245 -18.15 -1.74 -4.09
C VAL A 245 -19.19 -2.20 -3.08
N TYR A 246 -19.10 -1.73 -1.84
CA TYR A 246 -19.96 -2.18 -0.74
C TYR A 246 -21.19 -1.28 -0.51
N GLY A 247 -21.28 -0.14 -1.19
CA GLY A 247 -22.43 0.76 -1.11
C GLY A 247 -22.56 1.52 0.21
N VAL A 248 -21.53 1.53 1.06
CA VAL A 248 -21.49 2.28 2.32
C VAL A 248 -20.64 3.52 2.16
N ILE A 249 -21.23 4.69 2.32
CA ILE A 249 -20.58 5.98 2.12
C ILE A 249 -20.09 6.54 3.47
N PRO A 250 -18.78 6.81 3.62
CA PRO A 250 -18.22 7.45 4.79
C PRO A 250 -18.51 8.96 4.81
N ASP A 251 -18.31 9.61 5.95
CA ASP A 251 -18.36 11.08 6.05
C ASP A 251 -17.13 11.72 5.40
N LEU A 252 -15.96 11.08 5.55
CA LEU A 252 -14.69 11.47 4.96
C LEU A 252 -13.99 10.22 4.39
N SER A 253 -13.24 10.40 3.30
CA SER A 253 -12.40 9.34 2.72
C SER A 253 -11.02 9.86 2.35
N THR A 254 -10.00 9.02 2.54
CA THR A 254 -8.59 9.36 2.25
C THR A 254 -8.05 8.53 1.10
N TRP A 255 -7.33 9.16 0.18
CA TRP A 255 -6.92 8.60 -1.10
C TRP A 255 -5.44 8.78 -1.35
N GLY A 256 -4.84 7.88 -2.15
CA GLY A 256 -3.43 7.95 -2.50
C GLY A 256 -3.00 6.81 -3.44
N LYS A 257 -1.73 6.45 -3.37
CA LYS A 257 -1.16 5.29 -4.10
C LYS A 257 -1.59 5.21 -5.57
N ALA A 258 -2.55 4.32 -5.88
CA ALA A 258 -2.97 3.99 -7.24
C ALA A 258 -3.51 5.20 -8.04
N MET A 259 -4.07 6.21 -7.35
CA MET A 259 -4.59 7.40 -8.02
C MET A 259 -3.55 8.17 -8.84
N GLY A 260 -2.26 8.00 -8.57
CA GLY A 260 -1.18 8.64 -9.32
C GLY A 260 -0.36 7.68 -10.18
N ASN A 261 -0.67 6.38 -10.17
CA ASN A 261 0.11 5.33 -10.85
C ASN A 261 1.63 5.47 -10.63
N GLY A 262 2.04 5.71 -9.37
CA GLY A 262 3.43 5.89 -8.96
C GLY A 262 3.86 7.35 -8.76
N PHE A 263 3.11 8.33 -9.25
CA PHE A 263 3.33 9.74 -8.93
C PHE A 263 2.74 10.09 -7.57
N ALA A 264 3.40 11.03 -6.87
CA ALA A 264 2.99 11.46 -5.54
C ALA A 264 1.76 12.37 -5.60
N VAL A 265 0.59 11.80 -5.39
CA VAL A 265 -0.68 12.50 -5.22
C VAL A 265 -1.55 11.73 -4.24
N ALA A 266 -2.23 12.46 -3.38
CA ALA A 266 -3.18 11.95 -2.40
C ALA A 266 -4.30 12.98 -2.20
N ALA A 267 -5.38 12.59 -1.55
CA ALA A 267 -6.50 13.48 -1.31
C ALA A 267 -7.26 13.13 -0.02
N LEU A 268 -7.85 14.15 0.59
CA LEU A 268 -8.96 14.04 1.52
C LEU A 268 -10.23 14.51 0.82
N ALA A 269 -11.28 13.73 0.89
CA ALA A 269 -12.59 14.05 0.32
C ALA A 269 -13.71 13.71 1.28
N GLY A 270 -14.88 14.29 1.07
CA GLY A 270 -16.09 13.98 1.83
C GLY A 270 -17.13 15.07 1.84
N ARG A 271 -17.98 15.03 2.87
CA ARG A 271 -19.11 15.90 3.04
C ARG A 271 -18.70 17.36 3.13
N ARG A 272 -19.47 18.23 2.50
CA ARG A 272 -19.23 19.68 2.44
C ARG A 272 -19.19 20.32 3.81
N ASP A 273 -20.11 19.98 4.71
CA ASP A 273 -20.19 20.57 6.04
C ASP A 273 -18.96 20.29 6.91
N LEU A 274 -18.28 19.16 6.68
CA LEU A 274 -17.01 18.82 7.33
C LEU A 274 -15.82 19.50 6.64
N MET A 275 -15.74 19.39 5.32
CA MET A 275 -14.62 19.91 4.55
C MET A 275 -14.55 21.45 4.62
N GLU A 276 -15.69 22.12 4.66
CA GLU A 276 -15.79 23.58 4.74
C GLU A 276 -15.30 24.14 6.09
N LEU A 277 -15.12 23.33 7.12
CA LEU A 277 -14.42 23.73 8.36
C LEU A 277 -12.98 24.21 8.09
N GLY A 278 -12.36 23.75 7.02
CA GLY A 278 -11.07 24.25 6.54
C GLY A 278 -11.16 25.32 5.46
N GLY A 279 -12.38 25.66 5.03
CA GLY A 279 -12.69 26.59 3.95
C GLY A 279 -12.81 28.05 4.39
N LEU A 280 -13.62 28.80 3.62
CA LEU A 280 -13.87 30.23 3.83
C LEU A 280 -15.35 30.57 4.01
N ARG A 281 -16.24 29.57 3.97
CA ARG A 281 -17.70 29.74 4.05
C ARG A 281 -18.29 29.18 5.36
N THR A 282 -17.45 29.10 6.40
CA THR A 282 -17.86 28.66 7.75
C THR A 282 -17.76 29.84 8.71
N ASP A 283 -18.66 29.88 9.68
CA ASP A 283 -18.67 30.81 10.83
C ASP A 283 -17.98 30.23 12.07
N LYS A 284 -17.50 28.95 11.95
CA LYS A 284 -16.80 28.23 13.01
C LYS A 284 -15.30 28.52 12.97
N PRO A 285 -14.56 28.26 14.07
CA PRO A 285 -13.11 28.31 14.07
C PRO A 285 -12.51 27.48 12.94
N ARG A 286 -11.64 28.09 12.14
CA ARG A 286 -11.10 27.46 10.93
C ARG A 286 -10.12 26.33 11.26
N VAL A 287 -10.33 25.17 10.69
CA VAL A 287 -9.44 24.01 10.78
C VAL A 287 -8.25 24.20 9.81
N PHE A 288 -7.04 23.89 10.28
CA PHE A 288 -5.86 23.76 9.39
C PHE A 288 -6.00 22.47 8.55
N LEU A 289 -6.63 22.60 7.38
CA LEU A 289 -6.93 21.53 6.47
C LEU A 289 -5.93 21.48 5.32
N LEU A 290 -4.94 20.60 5.38
CA LEU A 290 -3.98 20.33 4.29
C LEU A 290 -3.45 21.61 3.63
N SER A 291 -2.60 22.36 4.31
CA SER A 291 -1.93 23.53 3.74
C SER A 291 -0.45 23.22 3.57
N SER A 292 -0.09 22.65 2.42
CA SER A 292 1.28 22.31 2.08
C SER A 292 1.68 22.96 0.76
N THR A 293 2.99 23.29 0.61
CA THR A 293 3.54 23.95 -0.58
C THR A 293 3.22 23.19 -1.87
N HIS A 294 3.26 21.86 -1.83
CA HIS A 294 3.13 21.00 -3.01
C HIS A 294 1.76 20.32 -3.14
N GLY A 295 0.72 20.75 -2.39
CA GLY A 295 -0.61 20.12 -2.44
C GLY A 295 -1.21 20.11 -3.84
N GLY A 296 -1.15 21.26 -4.54
CA GLY A 296 -1.65 21.44 -5.92
C GLY A 296 -0.55 21.36 -6.99
N GLU A 297 0.55 20.67 -6.73
CA GLU A 297 1.66 20.50 -7.70
C GLU A 297 1.16 19.71 -8.93
N THR A 298 1.52 20.23 -10.13
CA THR A 298 0.86 19.87 -11.38
C THR A 298 1.17 18.45 -11.87
N THR A 299 2.35 17.89 -11.62
CA THR A 299 2.73 16.57 -12.17
C THR A 299 1.88 15.45 -11.54
N GLY A 300 1.64 15.50 -10.23
CA GLY A 300 0.77 14.54 -9.56
C GLY A 300 -0.69 14.65 -10.01
N LEU A 301 -1.19 15.89 -10.23
CA LEU A 301 -2.55 16.11 -10.71
C LEU A 301 -2.72 15.67 -12.17
N ALA A 302 -1.73 15.93 -13.03
CA ALA A 302 -1.74 15.46 -14.41
C ALA A 302 -1.72 13.93 -14.50
N ALA A 303 -0.89 13.28 -13.66
CA ALA A 303 -0.87 11.82 -13.52
C ALA A 303 -2.24 11.29 -13.10
N PHE A 304 -2.83 11.85 -12.05
CA PHE A 304 -4.14 11.48 -11.55
C PHE A 304 -5.23 11.57 -12.63
N ARG A 305 -5.30 12.68 -13.35
CA ARG A 305 -6.27 12.86 -14.45
C ARG A 305 -6.10 11.82 -15.55
N ALA A 306 -4.85 11.48 -15.91
CA ALA A 306 -4.58 10.41 -16.87
C ALA A 306 -5.00 9.03 -16.34
N VAL A 307 -4.85 8.77 -15.06
CA VAL A 307 -5.35 7.55 -14.39
C VAL A 307 -6.88 7.51 -14.47
N VAL A 308 -7.59 8.59 -14.07
CA VAL A 308 -9.07 8.62 -14.18
C VAL A 308 -9.52 8.29 -15.59
N ARG A 309 -8.92 8.93 -16.62
CA ARG A 309 -9.24 8.63 -18.01
C ARG A 309 -9.05 7.16 -18.38
N ALA A 310 -7.93 6.55 -17.93
CA ALA A 310 -7.68 5.14 -18.22
C ALA A 310 -8.71 4.19 -17.57
N TYR A 311 -9.29 4.58 -16.44
CA TYR A 311 -10.32 3.80 -15.74
C TYR A 311 -11.74 4.06 -16.24
N THR A 312 -11.97 5.18 -16.91
CA THR A 312 -13.30 5.59 -17.39
C THR A 312 -13.45 5.53 -18.92
N ASP A 313 -12.39 5.18 -19.64
CA ASP A 313 -12.42 5.00 -21.09
C ASP A 313 -13.21 3.73 -21.47
N PRO A 314 -14.40 3.86 -22.07
CA PRO A 314 -15.22 2.71 -22.43
C PRO A 314 -14.65 1.91 -23.62
N SER A 315 -13.66 2.46 -24.33
CA SER A 315 -13.02 1.79 -25.48
C SER A 315 -11.82 0.93 -25.06
N GLY A 316 -11.28 1.15 -23.86
CA GLY A 316 -10.16 0.40 -23.31
C GLY A 316 -10.60 -0.79 -22.43
N PRO A 317 -9.65 -1.66 -22.06
CA PRO A 317 -9.92 -2.70 -21.08
C PRO A 317 -10.18 -2.08 -19.71
N ASP A 318 -11.15 -2.57 -18.94
CA ASP A 318 -11.33 -2.21 -17.54
C ASP A 318 -10.12 -2.68 -16.71
N PRO A 319 -9.32 -1.77 -16.14
CA PRO A 319 -8.13 -2.13 -15.39
C PRO A 319 -8.45 -3.01 -14.16
N VAL A 320 -9.60 -2.79 -13.51
CA VAL A 320 -10.01 -3.60 -12.33
C VAL A 320 -10.33 -5.02 -12.77
N ALA A 321 -11.09 -5.19 -13.85
CA ALA A 321 -11.43 -6.51 -14.38
C ALA A 321 -10.17 -7.29 -14.82
N VAL A 322 -9.19 -6.61 -15.43
CA VAL A 322 -7.91 -7.22 -15.79
C VAL A 322 -7.16 -7.67 -14.53
N MET A 323 -7.00 -6.81 -13.51
CA MET A 323 -6.34 -7.16 -12.25
C MET A 323 -7.02 -8.34 -11.56
N GLU A 324 -8.34 -8.37 -11.52
CA GLU A 324 -9.12 -9.44 -10.91
C GLU A 324 -8.94 -10.78 -11.65
N ARG A 325 -8.94 -10.76 -12.98
CA ARG A 325 -8.71 -11.97 -13.79
C ARG A 325 -7.31 -12.53 -13.59
N GLN A 326 -6.29 -11.70 -13.72
CA GLN A 326 -4.89 -12.11 -13.56
C GLN A 326 -4.60 -12.60 -12.14
N GLY A 327 -5.17 -11.93 -11.14
CA GLY A 327 -5.02 -12.34 -9.75
C GLY A 327 -5.66 -13.68 -9.46
N ARG A 328 -6.86 -13.96 -9.98
CA ARG A 328 -7.48 -15.30 -9.86
C ARG A 328 -6.60 -16.38 -10.48
N ALA A 329 -6.17 -16.18 -11.72
CA ALA A 329 -5.29 -17.14 -12.40
C ALA A 329 -3.99 -17.40 -11.62
N LEU A 330 -3.40 -16.35 -11.04
CA LEU A 330 -2.21 -16.48 -10.19
C LEU A 330 -2.48 -17.29 -8.92
N ALA A 331 -3.55 -16.95 -8.18
CA ALA A 331 -3.90 -17.67 -6.95
C ALA A 331 -4.19 -19.14 -7.21
N ASP A 332 -5.00 -19.43 -8.23
CA ASP A 332 -5.36 -20.79 -8.62
C ASP A 332 -4.10 -21.60 -8.98
N GLY A 333 -3.20 -21.01 -9.78
CA GLY A 333 -1.96 -21.67 -10.18
C GLY A 333 -0.99 -21.92 -9.02
N VAL A 334 -0.79 -20.95 -8.12
CA VAL A 334 0.09 -21.11 -6.95
C VAL A 334 -0.51 -22.10 -5.94
N ASN A 335 -1.81 -22.01 -5.68
CA ASN A 335 -2.49 -22.94 -4.77
C ASN A 335 -2.49 -24.37 -5.32
N ALA A 336 -2.67 -24.56 -6.64
CA ALA A 336 -2.53 -25.85 -7.29
C ALA A 336 -1.10 -26.41 -7.15
N ALA A 337 -0.06 -25.57 -7.35
CA ALA A 337 1.33 -25.97 -7.15
C ALA A 337 1.62 -26.41 -5.70
N ALA A 338 1.05 -25.72 -4.72
CA ALA A 338 1.14 -26.11 -3.32
C ALA A 338 0.44 -27.46 -3.04
N ALA A 339 -0.73 -27.68 -3.65
CA ALA A 339 -1.47 -28.95 -3.52
C ALA A 339 -0.71 -30.13 -4.18
N GLU A 340 -0.17 -29.94 -5.38
CA GLU A 340 0.68 -30.91 -6.08
C GLU A 340 1.91 -31.32 -5.24
N ALA A 341 2.47 -30.36 -4.50
CA ALA A 341 3.58 -30.60 -3.58
C ALA A 341 3.14 -31.20 -2.22
N GLY A 342 1.86 -31.36 -1.95
CA GLY A 342 1.33 -31.86 -0.68
C GLY A 342 1.45 -30.88 0.50
N ILE A 343 1.48 -29.56 0.24
CA ILE A 343 1.67 -28.50 1.25
C ILE A 343 0.57 -27.43 1.22
N ALA A 344 -0.61 -27.74 0.67
CA ALA A 344 -1.72 -26.79 0.58
C ALA A 344 -2.16 -26.22 1.94
N GLY A 345 -1.95 -26.96 3.03
CA GLY A 345 -2.21 -26.47 4.39
C GLY A 345 -1.20 -25.43 4.89
N GLN A 346 0.01 -25.40 4.33
CA GLN A 346 1.13 -24.57 4.80
C GLN A 346 1.46 -23.41 3.88
N LEU A 347 1.24 -23.55 2.58
CA LEU A 347 1.45 -22.50 1.58
C LEU A 347 0.15 -22.22 0.83
N SER A 348 -0.33 -21.01 0.86
CA SER A 348 -1.53 -20.59 0.10
C SER A 348 -1.49 -19.13 -0.27
N VAL A 349 -2.12 -18.76 -1.38
CA VAL A 349 -2.44 -17.38 -1.76
C VAL A 349 -3.87 -17.09 -1.36
N VAL A 350 -4.07 -15.99 -0.64
CA VAL A 350 -5.37 -15.56 -0.10
C VAL A 350 -5.60 -14.07 -0.36
N GLY A 351 -6.85 -13.66 -0.21
CA GLY A 351 -7.27 -12.27 -0.35
C GLY A 351 -7.86 -11.96 -1.73
N ARG A 352 -8.24 -10.69 -1.90
CA ARG A 352 -8.85 -10.23 -3.16
C ARG A 352 -7.87 -10.38 -4.33
N PRO A 353 -8.31 -10.85 -5.49
CA PRO A 353 -7.42 -11.16 -6.61
C PRO A 353 -6.49 -10.01 -7.02
N SER A 354 -6.97 -8.76 -6.99
CA SER A 354 -6.14 -7.59 -7.34
C SER A 354 -5.07 -7.24 -6.30
N CYS A 355 -5.15 -7.78 -5.06
CA CYS A 355 -4.24 -7.45 -3.95
C CYS A 355 -4.08 -8.62 -2.98
N GLN A 356 -3.41 -9.68 -3.42
CA GLN A 356 -3.27 -10.91 -2.68
C GLN A 356 -2.02 -10.94 -1.79
N VAL A 357 -2.07 -11.80 -0.79
CA VAL A 357 -0.92 -12.17 0.04
C VAL A 357 -0.69 -13.67 0.00
N PHE A 358 0.55 -14.10 0.11
CA PHE A 358 0.85 -15.51 0.34
C PHE A 358 1.04 -15.77 1.83
N ARG A 359 0.38 -16.80 2.31
CA ARG A 359 0.44 -17.28 3.69
C ARG A 359 1.44 -18.42 3.78
N THR A 360 2.39 -18.31 4.72
CA THR A 360 3.45 -19.29 4.91
C THR A 360 3.45 -19.77 6.36
N LEU A 361 3.14 -21.05 6.53
CA LEU A 361 2.99 -21.69 7.84
C LEU A 361 4.07 -22.75 8.03
N ASP A 362 4.42 -23.06 9.27
CA ASP A 362 5.26 -24.20 9.64
C ASP A 362 4.46 -25.53 9.64
N ALA A 363 5.10 -26.60 10.09
CA ALA A 363 4.47 -27.92 10.17
C ALA A 363 3.29 -27.96 11.16
N ASP A 364 3.28 -27.09 12.17
CA ASP A 364 2.21 -26.97 13.17
C ASP A 364 1.05 -26.07 12.69
N GLY A 365 1.14 -25.50 11.48
CA GLY A 365 0.16 -24.56 10.94
C GLY A 365 0.27 -23.13 11.49
N ARG A 366 1.41 -22.75 12.09
CA ARG A 366 1.65 -21.41 12.63
C ARG A 366 2.37 -20.51 11.62
N PRO A 367 2.10 -19.19 11.56
CA PRO A 367 2.84 -18.26 10.72
C PRO A 367 4.35 -18.34 10.97
N SER A 368 5.15 -18.50 9.90
CA SER A 368 6.59 -18.72 9.99
C SER A 368 7.39 -17.79 9.11
N GLN A 369 8.23 -16.95 9.71
CA GLN A 369 9.16 -16.09 8.99
C GLN A 369 10.29 -16.88 8.29
N ALA A 370 10.68 -18.02 8.83
CA ALA A 370 11.65 -18.91 8.19
C ALA A 370 11.09 -19.48 6.88
N MET A 371 9.87 -20.01 6.91
CA MET A 371 9.20 -20.51 5.70
C MET A 371 8.90 -19.40 4.70
N ARG A 372 8.55 -18.19 5.19
CA ARG A 372 8.40 -17.01 4.34
C ARG A 372 9.71 -16.63 3.64
N THR A 373 10.82 -16.65 4.36
CA THR A 373 12.15 -16.38 3.80
C THR A 373 12.49 -17.36 2.70
N LEU A 374 12.24 -18.63 2.94
CA LEU A 374 12.50 -19.70 1.99
C LEU A 374 11.67 -19.51 0.71
N PHE A 375 10.37 -19.24 0.85
CA PHE A 375 9.51 -19.01 -0.31
C PHE A 375 9.96 -17.77 -1.11
N LEU A 376 10.26 -16.66 -0.43
CA LEU A 376 10.78 -15.44 -1.07
C LEU A 376 12.11 -15.69 -1.79
N GLN A 377 13.04 -16.45 -1.17
CA GLN A 377 14.31 -16.80 -1.78
C GLN A 377 14.12 -17.56 -3.10
N GLU A 378 13.24 -18.56 -3.07
CA GLU A 378 13.02 -19.40 -4.24
C GLU A 378 12.33 -18.62 -5.39
N ILE A 379 11.28 -17.86 -5.11
CA ILE A 379 10.63 -17.07 -6.17
C ILE A 379 11.59 -16.01 -6.76
N LEU A 380 12.42 -15.36 -5.92
CA LEU A 380 13.44 -14.41 -6.40
C LEU A 380 14.44 -15.09 -7.35
N ARG A 381 14.89 -16.30 -7.05
CA ARG A 381 15.80 -17.08 -7.92
C ARG A 381 15.18 -17.38 -9.29
N HIS A 382 13.87 -17.37 -9.38
CA HIS A 382 13.11 -17.63 -10.61
C HIS A 382 12.55 -16.35 -11.27
N GLY A 383 13.09 -15.18 -10.89
CA GLY A 383 12.73 -13.91 -11.53
C GLY A 383 11.37 -13.35 -11.10
N VAL A 384 10.94 -13.61 -9.87
CA VAL A 384 9.72 -13.03 -9.30
C VAL A 384 10.07 -12.21 -8.08
N LEU A 385 9.66 -10.93 -8.08
CA LEU A 385 9.92 -9.98 -7.00
C LEU A 385 8.59 -9.53 -6.37
N GLY A 386 8.39 -9.86 -5.10
CA GLY A 386 7.23 -9.42 -4.34
C GLY A 386 7.18 -9.98 -2.93
N GLN A 387 6.76 -9.17 -1.99
CA GLN A 387 6.49 -9.58 -0.61
C GLN A 387 5.02 -10.02 -0.43
N SER A 388 4.21 -9.77 -1.44
CA SER A 388 2.81 -10.15 -1.63
C SER A 388 2.54 -10.15 -3.14
N PHE A 389 1.39 -10.65 -3.56
CA PHE A 389 1.01 -10.68 -4.96
C PHE A 389 0.02 -9.54 -5.28
N VAL A 390 0.57 -8.35 -5.54
CA VAL A 390 -0.20 -7.19 -5.95
C VAL A 390 -0.23 -7.12 -7.47
N ILE A 391 -1.41 -7.26 -8.04
CA ILE A 391 -1.60 -7.29 -9.49
C ILE A 391 -1.74 -5.86 -10.03
N SER A 392 -1.23 -5.63 -11.25
CA SER A 392 -1.51 -4.47 -12.08
C SER A 392 -2.18 -4.89 -13.39
N ALA A 393 -2.83 -3.96 -14.06
CA ALA A 393 -3.42 -4.19 -15.39
C ALA A 393 -2.37 -4.50 -16.47
N ALA A 394 -1.08 -4.32 -16.17
CA ALA A 394 0.02 -4.64 -17.07
C ALA A 394 0.56 -6.09 -16.92
N HIS A 395 0.11 -6.85 -15.91
CA HIS A 395 0.49 -8.26 -15.81
C HIS A 395 -0.17 -9.06 -16.93
N THR A 396 0.63 -9.87 -17.61
CA THR A 396 0.22 -10.73 -18.73
C THR A 396 0.01 -12.18 -18.26
N ASP A 397 -0.59 -12.99 -19.11
CA ASP A 397 -0.72 -14.42 -18.87
C ASP A 397 0.66 -15.10 -18.75
N ASP A 398 1.67 -14.61 -19.52
CA ASP A 398 3.06 -15.11 -19.43
C ASP A 398 3.71 -14.75 -18.08
N ASP A 399 3.45 -13.56 -17.53
CA ASP A 399 3.93 -13.16 -16.21
C ASP A 399 3.35 -14.06 -15.11
N VAL A 400 2.05 -14.35 -15.22
CA VAL A 400 1.37 -15.29 -14.31
C VAL A 400 1.94 -16.69 -14.45
N ALA A 401 2.11 -17.19 -15.67
CA ALA A 401 2.67 -18.52 -15.93
C ALA A 401 4.11 -18.65 -15.37
N GLN A 402 4.98 -17.64 -15.59
CA GLN A 402 6.31 -17.58 -15.01
C GLN A 402 6.26 -17.67 -13.48
N THR A 403 5.35 -16.94 -12.85
CA THR A 403 5.21 -16.87 -11.39
C THR A 403 4.70 -18.20 -10.82
N VAL A 404 3.76 -18.86 -11.49
CA VAL A 404 3.29 -20.19 -11.10
C VAL A 404 4.41 -21.23 -11.19
N GLN A 405 5.27 -21.15 -12.21
CA GLN A 405 6.45 -22.03 -12.31
C GLN A 405 7.46 -21.76 -11.20
N ALA A 406 7.70 -20.49 -10.86
CA ALA A 406 8.54 -20.11 -9.72
C ALA A 406 7.98 -20.66 -8.39
N ALA A 407 6.66 -20.55 -8.18
CA ALA A 407 6.00 -21.08 -7.00
C ALA A 407 6.04 -22.61 -6.94
N ARG A 408 5.91 -23.31 -8.08
CA ARG A 408 6.06 -24.76 -8.17
C ARG A 408 7.48 -25.23 -7.76
N ALA A 409 8.52 -24.53 -8.22
CA ALA A 409 9.89 -24.80 -7.80
C ALA A 409 10.08 -24.51 -6.29
N ALA A 410 9.52 -23.40 -5.81
CA ALA A 410 9.56 -23.04 -4.39
C ALA A 410 8.84 -24.06 -3.51
N ALA A 411 7.70 -24.61 -3.96
CA ALA A 411 6.92 -25.61 -3.20
C ALA A 411 7.71 -26.91 -2.95
N VAL A 412 8.59 -27.33 -3.86
CA VAL A 412 9.47 -28.49 -3.67
C VAL A 412 10.44 -28.25 -2.51
N THR A 413 11.08 -27.08 -2.49
CA THR A 413 12.04 -26.70 -1.43
C THR A 413 11.29 -26.48 -0.09
N TYR A 414 10.11 -25.91 -0.14
CA TYR A 414 9.23 -25.71 1.01
C TYR A 414 8.84 -27.05 1.67
N ARG A 415 8.39 -28.02 0.87
CA ARG A 415 8.06 -29.37 1.36
C ARG A 415 9.27 -30.00 2.06
N ARG A 416 10.46 -29.94 1.44
CA ARG A 416 11.69 -30.45 2.05
C ARG A 416 11.99 -29.79 3.40
N ALA A 417 11.72 -28.50 3.55
CA ALA A 417 11.89 -27.78 4.82
C ALA A 417 10.93 -28.30 5.90
N LEU A 418 9.68 -28.59 5.55
CA LEU A 418 8.71 -29.19 6.48
C LEU A 418 9.11 -30.60 6.90
N GLU A 419 9.57 -31.45 5.94
CA GLU A 419 10.01 -32.83 6.20
C GLU A 419 11.26 -32.88 7.11
N THR A 420 12.18 -31.96 6.95
CA THR A 420 13.42 -31.93 7.76
C THR A 420 13.26 -31.21 9.09
N GLY A 421 12.22 -30.37 9.24
CA GLY A 421 12.04 -29.49 10.40
C GLY A 421 13.14 -28.43 10.58
N ARG A 422 13.96 -28.16 9.55
CA ARG A 422 15.13 -27.28 9.60
C ARG A 422 15.16 -26.32 8.41
N PRO A 423 14.16 -25.41 8.27
CA PRO A 423 14.10 -24.48 7.15
C PRO A 423 15.34 -23.57 7.04
N GLU A 424 15.98 -23.23 8.16
CA GLU A 424 17.17 -22.37 8.23
C GLU A 424 18.40 -22.97 7.54
N GLN A 425 18.43 -24.26 7.28
CA GLN A 425 19.51 -24.90 6.49
C GLN A 425 19.33 -24.72 4.97
N LEU A 426 18.17 -24.26 4.52
CA LEU A 426 17.79 -24.16 3.11
C LEU A 426 17.77 -22.71 2.60
N PHE A 427 17.91 -21.72 3.46
CA PHE A 427 18.11 -20.34 3.07
C PHE A 427 19.35 -19.73 3.72
N ARG A 428 19.79 -18.59 3.19
CA ARG A 428 21.01 -17.93 3.64
C ARG A 428 20.69 -16.86 4.68
N GLY A 429 21.50 -16.80 5.74
CA GLY A 429 21.43 -15.73 6.74
C GLY A 429 20.22 -15.80 7.68
N ARG A 430 19.68 -14.65 8.06
CA ARG A 430 18.55 -14.56 8.98
C ARG A 430 17.21 -14.57 8.24
N PRO A 431 16.12 -15.03 8.88
CA PRO A 431 14.79 -14.87 8.35
C PRO A 431 14.43 -13.39 8.11
N VAL A 432 13.54 -13.15 7.14
CA VAL A 432 12.95 -11.82 6.93
C VAL A 432 12.23 -11.36 8.18
N ALA A 433 12.31 -10.08 8.45
CA ALA A 433 11.77 -9.50 9.69
C ALA A 433 10.36 -8.93 9.49
N PRO A 434 9.49 -8.91 10.51
CA PRO A 434 8.26 -8.12 10.48
C PRO A 434 8.59 -6.63 10.28
N GLY A 435 7.83 -5.94 9.42
CA GLY A 435 8.06 -4.51 9.13
C GLY A 435 7.87 -3.63 10.35
N HIS A 436 6.82 -3.88 11.12
CA HIS A 436 6.53 -3.16 12.36
C HIS A 436 6.97 -4.00 13.56
N ARG A 437 8.16 -3.74 14.07
CA ARG A 437 8.72 -4.38 15.27
C ARG A 437 9.37 -3.36 16.19
N ARG A 438 9.29 -3.60 17.49
CA ARG A 438 9.79 -2.67 18.50
C ARG A 438 11.31 -2.51 18.48
N MET A 439 12.05 -3.59 18.25
CA MET A 439 13.51 -3.60 18.23
C MET A 439 14.05 -3.73 16.83
N ALA A 440 15.07 -2.95 16.51
CA ALA A 440 15.66 -2.94 15.15
C ALA A 440 16.35 -4.25 14.76
N GLU A 441 16.92 -4.98 15.75
CA GLU A 441 17.67 -6.23 15.53
C GLU A 441 18.79 -6.05 14.48
N PRO A 442 19.89 -5.34 14.86
CA PRO A 442 20.94 -4.96 13.91
C PRO A 442 21.47 -6.15 13.10
N ARG A 443 21.60 -5.96 11.79
CA ARG A 443 22.18 -6.95 10.86
C ARG A 443 23.63 -6.56 10.50
N ARG A 444 24.49 -7.56 10.29
CA ARG A 444 25.75 -7.32 9.60
C ARG A 444 25.42 -7.06 8.13
N LEU A 445 25.98 -5.98 7.59
CA LEU A 445 25.84 -5.65 6.17
C LEU A 445 27.00 -6.29 5.41
N ALA A 446 26.79 -6.63 4.13
CA ALA A 446 27.86 -7.05 3.24
C ALA A 446 28.94 -5.97 3.18
N ALA A 447 30.20 -6.35 2.97
CA ALA A 447 31.28 -5.36 2.81
C ALA A 447 30.96 -4.41 1.64
N ALA A 448 31.13 -3.11 1.89
CA ALA A 448 30.93 -2.11 0.84
C ALA A 448 31.93 -2.36 -0.32
N LEU A 449 31.51 -2.07 -1.55
CA LEU A 449 32.45 -2.05 -2.69
C LEU A 449 33.55 -1.02 -2.42
N PRO A 450 34.81 -1.25 -2.84
CA PRO A 450 35.86 -0.24 -2.78
C PRO A 450 35.36 1.07 -3.42
N SER A 451 35.65 2.20 -2.79
CA SER A 451 35.32 3.50 -3.31
C SER A 451 35.96 3.69 -4.70
N GLY A 452 35.16 3.68 -5.75
CA GLY A 452 35.63 3.79 -7.14
C GLY A 452 34.76 3.09 -8.18
N ALA A 453 33.90 2.15 -7.79
CA ALA A 453 32.91 1.57 -8.70
C ALA A 453 31.72 2.51 -8.81
N ALA A 454 31.83 3.54 -9.65
CA ALA A 454 30.67 4.36 -10.00
C ALA A 454 29.56 3.48 -10.59
N PRO A 455 28.27 3.74 -10.26
CA PRO A 455 27.18 3.09 -10.98
C PRO A 455 27.34 3.41 -12.48
N PRO A 456 26.96 2.51 -13.39
CA PRO A 456 27.04 2.81 -14.80
C PRO A 456 26.21 4.08 -15.07
N SER A 457 26.91 5.15 -15.48
CA SER A 457 26.23 6.33 -15.99
C SER A 457 25.51 5.90 -17.25
N ARG A 458 24.19 5.71 -17.19
CA ARG A 458 23.40 5.84 -18.40
C ARG A 458 23.41 7.31 -18.77
N ALA A 459 24.05 7.62 -19.89
CA ALA A 459 23.72 8.83 -20.60
C ALA A 459 22.18 8.84 -20.78
N LEU A 460 21.54 9.86 -20.22
CA LEU A 460 20.16 10.19 -20.54
C LEU A 460 20.18 10.65 -22.00
N THR A 461 19.98 9.74 -22.94
CA THR A 461 19.64 10.03 -24.34
C THR A 461 18.20 9.61 -24.56
#